data_bc23ec859a9617022bba834d75a80342
#
_entry.id   bc23ec859a9617022bba834d75a80342
#
_cell.length_a   1.000
_cell.length_b   1.000
_cell.length_c   1.000
_cell.angle_alpha   90.00
_cell.angle_beta   90.00
_cell.angle_gamma   90.00
#
_symmetry.space_group_name_H-M   'P 1'
#
loop_
_entity.id
_entity.type
_entity.pdbx_description
1 polymer ?
#
loop_
_entity_poly.entity_id
_entity_poly.type
_entity_poly.pdbx_seq_one_letter_code
_entity_poly.pdbx_strand_id
1 'polypeptide(L)'
;LGYAPTRRSIFSAPDAIKYRGLTKDRLLELGVSFVDIDDINPEGLLYDDKDVEPVLEKFRKEKVDGLFVPHCNFGTEYVVARLARQLGVPVLLWGPRDERPDENGVRLRDSQCGLFATGKVLRRFQVPFTYLTNCRLTDPEFERGVKDFLAVCNVVKVFRSTRILQIGPRPFDFWSTMCNEGELLEKFHIQLSPVPLPELTAQVKRAKEEGVEVKAVMDYCKEHMHICVTEEQLENIAALKVAMRRLADQYGCNAVAIQCWNALQGELGIMPCAANALLNEEGL
;
A
#
# COMPACT_ATOMS: atom_id res chain seq x y z
N LEU A 1 -5.78 8.63 -5.51
CA LEU A 1 -5.63 9.53 -4.36
C LEU A 1 -6.92 10.32 -4.14
N GLY A 2 -7.48 10.37 -2.91
CA GLY A 2 -8.54 11.32 -2.54
C GLY A 2 -7.93 12.69 -2.25
N TYR A 3 -8.39 13.72 -2.95
CA TYR A 3 -7.92 15.09 -2.79
C TYR A 3 -9.00 15.92 -2.10
N ALA A 4 -8.82 16.19 -0.80
CA ALA A 4 -9.77 16.91 0.05
C ALA A 4 -9.13 18.16 0.69
N PRO A 5 -8.89 19.22 -0.09
CA PRO A 5 -8.33 20.46 0.43
C PRO A 5 -9.28 21.11 1.45
N THR A 6 -8.73 21.71 2.51
CA THR A 6 -9.50 22.26 3.60
C THR A 6 -9.21 23.75 3.84
N ARG A 7 -10.19 24.47 4.37
CA ARG A 7 -10.07 25.85 4.83
C ARG A 7 -10.79 26.07 6.15
N ARG A 8 -10.54 27.20 6.78
CA ARG A 8 -11.30 27.72 7.93
C ARG A 8 -11.87 29.10 7.56
N SER A 9 -13.12 29.34 7.92
CA SER A 9 -13.89 30.50 7.48
C SER A 9 -13.36 31.85 7.97
N ILE A 10 -12.59 31.88 9.06
CA ILE A 10 -11.98 33.12 9.59
C ILE A 10 -10.81 33.65 8.74
N PHE A 11 -10.23 32.80 7.87
CA PHE A 11 -9.14 33.16 6.97
C PHE A 11 -9.65 33.39 5.54
N SER A 12 -8.81 33.89 4.66
CA SER A 12 -9.15 34.24 3.28
C SER A 12 -9.68 33.06 2.48
N ALA A 13 -10.95 33.10 2.09
CA ALA A 13 -11.55 32.11 1.20
C ALA A 13 -10.99 32.21 -0.24
N PRO A 14 -10.82 33.42 -0.84
CA PRO A 14 -10.21 33.54 -2.17
C PRO A 14 -8.81 32.95 -2.25
N ASP A 15 -7.99 33.15 -1.22
CA ASP A 15 -6.64 32.58 -1.16
C ASP A 15 -6.67 31.05 -1.02
N ALA A 16 -7.58 30.51 -0.22
CA ALA A 16 -7.76 29.06 -0.10
C ALA A 16 -8.20 28.42 -1.42
N ILE A 17 -9.13 29.04 -2.15
CA ILE A 17 -9.58 28.58 -3.49
C ILE A 17 -8.40 28.59 -4.48
N LYS A 18 -7.59 29.68 -4.46
CA LYS A 18 -6.37 29.78 -5.26
C LYS A 18 -5.42 28.60 -5.00
N TYR A 19 -5.09 28.33 -3.72
CA TYR A 19 -4.16 27.25 -3.38
C TYR A 19 -4.73 25.86 -3.64
N ARG A 20 -6.06 25.68 -3.53
CA ARG A 20 -6.73 24.47 -4.01
C ARG A 20 -6.40 24.21 -5.49
N GLY A 21 -6.59 25.22 -6.35
CA GLY A 21 -6.32 25.12 -7.79
C GLY A 21 -4.84 24.85 -8.08
N LEU A 22 -3.94 25.69 -7.53
CA LEU A 22 -2.50 25.52 -7.72
C LEU A 22 -1.98 24.14 -7.28
N THR A 23 -2.51 23.61 -6.18
CA THR A 23 -2.12 22.27 -5.71
C THR A 23 -2.62 21.18 -6.66
N LYS A 24 -3.84 21.33 -7.16
CA LYS A 24 -4.43 20.43 -8.16
C LYS A 24 -3.61 20.40 -9.46
N ASP A 25 -3.25 21.58 -9.97
CA ASP A 25 -2.42 21.70 -11.17
C ASP A 25 -1.05 21.04 -10.95
N ARG A 26 -0.44 21.26 -9.79
CA ARG A 26 0.85 20.63 -9.47
C ARG A 26 0.75 19.10 -9.38
N LEU A 27 -0.32 18.54 -8.83
CA LEU A 27 -0.53 17.08 -8.84
C LEU A 27 -0.66 16.54 -10.26
N LEU A 28 -1.35 17.24 -11.16
CA LEU A 28 -1.45 16.87 -12.57
C LEU A 28 -0.10 16.89 -13.29
N GLU A 29 0.72 17.94 -13.05
CA GLU A 29 2.08 18.02 -13.58
C GLU A 29 2.97 16.85 -13.12
N LEU A 30 2.76 16.37 -11.88
CA LEU A 30 3.47 15.23 -11.32
C LEU A 30 2.91 13.86 -11.81
N GLY A 31 1.88 13.86 -12.66
CA GLY A 31 1.24 12.65 -13.18
C GLY A 31 0.42 11.89 -12.14
N VAL A 32 -0.04 12.57 -11.07
CA VAL A 32 -0.81 11.95 -9.99
C VAL A 32 -2.28 11.86 -10.38
N SER A 33 -2.83 10.64 -10.37
CA SER A 33 -4.29 10.43 -10.50
C SER A 33 -4.98 10.67 -9.16
N PHE A 34 -6.02 11.51 -9.16
CA PHE A 34 -6.77 11.83 -7.96
C PHE A 34 -8.26 12.02 -8.22
N VAL A 35 -9.05 11.85 -7.17
CA VAL A 35 -10.48 12.17 -7.10
C VAL A 35 -10.62 13.42 -6.23
N ASP A 36 -11.14 14.50 -6.79
CA ASP A 36 -11.38 15.77 -6.07
C ASP A 36 -12.79 15.85 -5.47
N ILE A 37 -13.08 16.98 -4.84
CA ILE A 37 -14.37 17.28 -4.21
C ILE A 37 -15.04 18.53 -4.81
N ASP A 38 -14.70 18.87 -6.06
CA ASP A 38 -15.17 20.10 -6.73
C ASP A 38 -16.70 20.12 -6.91
N ASP A 39 -17.34 18.98 -6.99
CA ASP A 39 -18.80 18.79 -7.13
C ASP A 39 -19.57 18.74 -5.79
N ILE A 40 -18.87 18.72 -4.67
CA ILE A 40 -19.52 18.61 -3.35
C ILE A 40 -20.05 19.95 -2.87
N ASN A 41 -19.29 21.02 -3.08
CA ASN A 41 -19.72 22.37 -2.79
C ASN A 41 -19.07 23.38 -3.75
N PRO A 42 -19.60 24.64 -3.87
CA PRO A 42 -19.12 25.60 -4.84
C PRO A 42 -17.63 25.97 -4.73
N GLU A 43 -17.03 25.80 -3.58
CA GLU A 43 -15.62 26.12 -3.35
C GLU A 43 -14.69 24.92 -3.58
N GLY A 44 -15.21 23.68 -3.60
CA GLY A 44 -14.41 22.46 -3.66
C GLY A 44 -13.43 22.32 -2.48
N LEU A 45 -13.84 22.78 -1.30
CA LEU A 45 -13.03 22.81 -0.07
C LEU A 45 -13.82 22.15 1.08
N LEU A 46 -13.18 21.29 1.86
CA LEU A 46 -13.79 20.63 3.00
C LEU A 46 -13.69 21.52 4.25
N TYR A 47 -14.80 22.08 4.72
CA TYR A 47 -14.86 22.94 5.91
C TYR A 47 -16.18 22.87 6.67
N ASP A 48 -17.21 22.28 6.11
CA ASP A 48 -18.53 22.11 6.72
C ASP A 48 -18.78 20.62 7.02
N ASP A 49 -19.39 20.34 8.17
CA ASP A 49 -19.69 18.98 8.59
C ASP A 49 -20.64 18.23 7.65
N LYS A 50 -21.58 18.94 7.02
CA LYS A 50 -22.53 18.37 6.06
C LYS A 50 -21.84 17.80 4.80
N ASP A 51 -20.63 18.24 4.49
CA ASP A 51 -19.87 17.81 3.31
C ASP A 51 -19.07 16.52 3.57
N VAL A 52 -18.90 16.12 4.84
CA VAL A 52 -18.09 14.95 5.22
C VAL A 52 -18.65 13.67 4.63
N GLU A 53 -19.94 13.41 4.79
CA GLU A 53 -20.57 12.18 4.29
C GLU A 53 -20.57 12.10 2.75
N PRO A 54 -20.97 13.15 1.99
CA PRO A 54 -20.87 13.13 0.53
C PRO A 54 -19.42 12.87 0.02
N VAL A 55 -18.42 13.47 0.65
CA VAL A 55 -17.00 13.22 0.30
C VAL A 55 -16.61 11.78 0.59
N LEU A 56 -17.03 11.24 1.74
CA LEU A 56 -16.75 9.86 2.15
C LEU A 56 -17.36 8.86 1.17
N GLU A 57 -18.63 9.04 0.79
CA GLU A 57 -19.32 8.20 -0.19
C GLU A 57 -18.61 8.22 -1.55
N LYS A 58 -18.25 9.43 -2.03
CA LYS A 58 -17.51 9.59 -3.29
C LYS A 58 -16.18 8.85 -3.25
N PHE A 59 -15.37 9.05 -2.22
CA PHE A 59 -14.05 8.43 -2.11
C PHE A 59 -14.12 6.91 -1.94
N ARG A 60 -15.14 6.39 -1.26
CA ARG A 60 -15.39 4.94 -1.17
C ARG A 60 -15.80 4.34 -2.52
N LYS A 61 -16.70 5.01 -3.24
CA LYS A 61 -17.13 4.59 -4.58
C LYS A 61 -15.96 4.53 -5.56
N GLU A 62 -15.12 5.54 -5.54
CA GLU A 62 -13.92 5.66 -6.39
C GLU A 62 -12.72 4.86 -5.86
N LYS A 63 -12.87 4.18 -4.71
CA LYS A 63 -11.87 3.30 -4.10
C LYS A 63 -10.49 3.96 -3.95
N VAL A 64 -10.45 5.16 -3.38
CA VAL A 64 -9.18 5.87 -3.17
C VAL A 64 -8.28 5.12 -2.20
N ASP A 65 -6.99 5.02 -2.50
CA ASP A 65 -5.98 4.29 -1.72
C ASP A 65 -5.29 5.16 -0.65
N GLY A 66 -5.49 6.47 -0.70
CA GLY A 66 -4.93 7.44 0.24
C GLY A 66 -5.70 8.75 0.24
N LEU A 67 -5.58 9.52 1.30
CA LEU A 67 -6.24 10.82 1.50
C LEU A 67 -5.19 11.93 1.60
N PHE A 68 -5.17 12.86 0.66
CA PHE A 68 -4.36 14.08 0.71
C PHE A 68 -5.22 15.26 1.13
N VAL A 69 -4.82 15.92 2.21
CA VAL A 69 -5.54 17.06 2.82
C VAL A 69 -4.66 18.29 2.84
N PRO A 70 -4.62 19.07 1.73
CA PRO A 70 -3.97 20.38 1.76
C PRO A 70 -4.73 21.35 2.66
N HIS A 71 -4.02 21.95 3.62
CA HIS A 71 -4.53 23.07 4.41
C HIS A 71 -4.32 24.36 3.62
N CYS A 72 -5.30 24.70 2.77
CA CYS A 72 -5.21 25.85 1.86
C CYS A 72 -5.19 27.20 2.60
N ASN A 73 -5.65 27.20 3.86
CA ASN A 73 -5.34 28.21 4.87
C ASN A 73 -5.15 27.50 6.22
N PHE A 74 -5.84 27.84 7.31
CA PHE A 74 -5.74 27.14 8.59
C PHE A 74 -6.33 25.70 8.53
N GLY A 75 -7.40 25.51 7.76
CA GLY A 75 -8.15 24.26 7.69
C GLY A 75 -9.13 24.07 8.85
N THR A 76 -10.04 23.10 8.70
CA THR A 76 -11.06 22.78 9.71
C THR A 76 -10.81 21.36 10.24
N GLU A 77 -10.16 21.27 11.38
CA GLU A 77 -9.59 20.05 11.97
C GLU A 77 -10.60 18.92 12.20
N TYR A 78 -11.83 19.23 12.66
CA TYR A 78 -12.80 18.20 13.01
C TYR A 78 -13.38 17.50 11.78
N VAL A 79 -13.65 18.21 10.68
CA VAL A 79 -14.15 17.60 9.45
C VAL A 79 -13.09 16.70 8.80
N VAL A 80 -11.83 17.16 8.82
CA VAL A 80 -10.70 16.37 8.36
C VAL A 80 -10.55 15.09 9.16
N ALA A 81 -10.60 15.17 10.48
CA ALA A 81 -10.46 14.02 11.35
C ALA A 81 -11.61 13.02 11.21
N ARG A 82 -12.85 13.51 11.05
CA ARG A 82 -14.02 12.66 10.81
C ARG A 82 -13.91 11.92 9.48
N LEU A 83 -13.58 12.63 8.40
CA LEU A 83 -13.36 12.02 7.09
C LEU A 83 -12.25 10.96 7.16
N ALA A 84 -11.09 11.33 7.68
CA ALA A 84 -9.92 10.45 7.76
C ALA A 84 -10.22 9.18 8.58
N ARG A 85 -10.88 9.31 9.75
CA ARG A 85 -11.25 8.19 10.61
C ARG A 85 -12.19 7.21 9.91
N GLN A 86 -13.18 7.72 9.18
CA GLN A 86 -14.20 6.89 8.54
C GLN A 86 -13.72 6.28 7.22
N LEU A 87 -12.83 6.97 6.49
CA LEU A 87 -12.26 6.48 5.25
C LEU A 87 -11.22 5.36 5.49
N GLY A 88 -10.41 5.46 6.56
CA GLY A 88 -9.51 4.39 7.00
C GLY A 88 -8.31 4.11 6.08
N VAL A 89 -7.94 5.05 5.20
CA VAL A 89 -6.76 4.98 4.33
C VAL A 89 -5.62 5.82 4.88
N PRO A 90 -4.36 5.65 4.41
CA PRO A 90 -3.27 6.57 4.75
C PRO A 90 -3.61 8.04 4.50
N VAL A 91 -3.15 8.92 5.36
CA VAL A 91 -3.45 10.37 5.31
C VAL A 91 -2.16 11.16 5.14
N LEU A 92 -2.14 12.09 4.18
CA LEU A 92 -1.10 13.08 4.01
C LEU A 92 -1.63 14.46 4.39
N LEU A 93 -0.96 15.11 5.32
CA LEU A 93 -1.18 16.51 5.66
C LEU A 93 -0.07 17.36 5.07
N TRP A 94 -0.46 18.44 4.43
CA TRP A 94 0.44 19.48 3.95
C TRP A 94 -0.28 20.83 3.94
N GLY A 95 0.48 21.91 4.05
CA GLY A 95 0.01 23.27 3.81
C GLY A 95 1.09 24.08 3.12
N PRO A 96 0.72 25.06 2.27
CA PRO A 96 1.68 25.94 1.63
C PRO A 96 2.46 26.72 2.68
N ARG A 97 3.71 27.03 2.38
CA ARG A 97 4.52 27.90 3.23
C ARG A 97 3.82 29.23 3.44
N ASP A 98 3.60 29.60 4.70
CA ASP A 98 2.94 30.85 5.06
C ASP A 98 3.80 32.04 4.67
N GLU A 99 3.16 33.09 4.14
CA GLU A 99 3.76 34.34 3.76
C GLU A 99 3.72 35.32 4.91
N ARG A 100 4.45 36.44 4.78
CA ARG A 100 4.35 37.55 5.74
C ARG A 100 2.94 38.13 5.68
N PRO A 101 2.42 38.70 6.79
CA PRO A 101 1.19 39.48 6.77
C PRO A 101 1.28 40.58 5.70
N ASP A 102 0.13 40.97 5.16
CA ASP A 102 0.06 42.11 4.24
C ASP A 102 0.42 43.42 4.92
N GLU A 103 0.37 44.53 4.18
CA GLU A 103 0.68 45.88 4.68
C GLU A 103 -0.23 46.32 5.84
N ASN A 104 -1.40 45.72 6.00
CA ASN A 104 -2.35 45.95 7.09
C ASN A 104 -2.19 44.96 8.25
N GLY A 105 -1.17 44.11 8.22
CA GLY A 105 -0.92 43.09 9.23
C GLY A 105 -1.87 41.91 9.17
N VAL A 106 -2.63 41.75 8.08
CA VAL A 106 -3.59 40.65 7.90
C VAL A 106 -2.89 39.40 7.36
N ARG A 107 -3.06 38.28 8.04
CA ARG A 107 -2.62 36.95 7.56
C ARG A 107 -3.70 36.33 6.68
N LEU A 108 -3.36 36.00 5.45
CA LEU A 108 -4.25 35.29 4.54
C LEU A 108 -4.39 33.82 4.93
N ARG A 109 -3.31 33.25 5.47
CA ARG A 109 -3.20 31.86 5.91
C ARG A 109 -2.47 31.79 7.26
N ASP A 110 -2.64 30.69 7.93
CA ASP A 110 -1.81 30.24 9.05
C ASP A 110 -1.81 28.69 9.02
N SER A 111 -1.35 28.16 7.88
CA SER A 111 -1.47 26.75 7.55
C SER A 111 -0.64 25.86 8.48
N GLN A 112 0.52 26.33 8.93
CA GLN A 112 1.36 25.60 9.88
C GLN A 112 0.65 25.38 11.22
N CYS A 113 0.00 26.40 11.78
CA CYS A 113 -0.78 26.24 13.02
C CYS A 113 -1.97 25.31 12.81
N GLY A 114 -2.65 25.43 11.66
CA GLY A 114 -3.75 24.53 11.31
C GLY A 114 -3.33 23.07 11.19
N LEU A 115 -2.15 22.80 10.65
CA LEU A 115 -1.59 21.45 10.57
C LEU A 115 -1.28 20.88 11.97
N PHE A 116 -0.77 21.69 12.90
CA PHE A 116 -0.57 21.26 14.29
C PHE A 116 -1.90 20.91 14.96
N ALA A 117 -2.92 21.76 14.77
CA ALA A 117 -4.25 21.52 15.30
C ALA A 117 -4.86 20.23 14.73
N THR A 118 -4.85 20.07 13.42
CA THR A 118 -5.37 18.87 12.75
C THR A 118 -4.58 17.62 13.15
N GLY A 119 -3.26 17.69 13.19
CA GLY A 119 -2.42 16.57 13.64
C GLY A 119 -2.71 16.16 15.08
N LYS A 120 -2.99 17.13 15.98
CA LYS A 120 -3.43 16.84 17.34
C LYS A 120 -4.76 16.07 17.39
N VAL A 121 -5.73 16.49 16.58
CA VAL A 121 -7.05 15.83 16.54
C VAL A 121 -6.96 14.44 15.91
N LEU A 122 -6.20 14.25 14.83
CA LEU A 122 -5.96 12.94 14.24
C LEU A 122 -5.35 11.96 15.25
N ARG A 123 -4.39 12.40 16.07
CA ARG A 123 -3.83 11.57 17.15
C ARG A 123 -4.89 11.18 18.18
N ARG A 124 -5.79 12.10 18.58
CA ARG A 124 -6.91 11.78 19.47
C ARG A 124 -7.86 10.75 18.88
N PHE A 125 -8.06 10.78 17.57
CA PHE A 125 -8.86 9.80 16.83
C PHE A 125 -8.11 8.52 16.51
N GLN A 126 -6.83 8.40 16.91
CA GLN A 126 -5.94 7.27 16.60
C GLN A 126 -5.81 7.03 15.09
N VAL A 127 -5.83 8.10 14.30
CA VAL A 127 -5.61 8.05 12.86
C VAL A 127 -4.14 8.35 12.58
N PRO A 128 -3.38 7.40 12.04
CA PRO A 128 -2.02 7.66 11.61
C PRO A 128 -2.01 8.59 10.39
N PHE A 129 -1.03 9.49 10.34
CA PHE A 129 -0.88 10.41 9.22
C PHE A 129 0.59 10.70 8.94
N THR A 130 0.90 11.03 7.71
CA THR A 130 2.17 11.58 7.26
C THR A 130 2.07 13.10 7.24
N TYR A 131 3.06 13.77 7.79
CA TYR A 131 3.20 15.22 7.74
C TYR A 131 4.28 15.60 6.72
N LEU A 132 3.90 16.37 5.73
CA LEU A 132 4.84 17.00 4.81
C LEU A 132 5.13 18.41 5.29
N THR A 133 6.41 18.74 5.47
CA THR A 133 6.86 20.07 5.90
C THR A 133 6.24 21.17 5.04
N ASN A 134 5.81 22.27 5.66
CA ASN A 134 5.32 23.44 4.95
C ASN A 134 6.39 23.95 3.96
N CYS A 135 6.12 23.78 2.69
CA CYS A 135 6.99 24.13 1.58
C CYS A 135 6.17 24.76 0.45
N ARG A 136 6.83 25.32 -0.54
CA ARG A 136 6.15 25.78 -1.74
C ARG A 136 5.86 24.57 -2.64
N LEU A 137 4.86 24.70 -3.50
CA LEU A 137 4.53 23.68 -4.51
C LEU A 137 5.69 23.36 -5.47
N THR A 138 6.57 24.36 -5.68
CA THR A 138 7.75 24.24 -6.54
C THR A 138 8.99 23.70 -5.83
N ASP A 139 8.95 23.57 -4.51
CA ASP A 139 10.08 23.05 -3.74
C ASP A 139 10.20 21.52 -3.95
N PRO A 140 11.42 20.97 -4.05
CA PRO A 140 11.62 19.53 -4.28
C PRO A 140 11.06 18.66 -3.16
N GLU A 141 10.91 19.20 -1.96
CA GLU A 141 10.28 18.54 -0.81
C GLU A 141 8.82 18.18 -1.09
N PHE A 142 8.08 19.05 -1.80
CA PHE A 142 6.68 18.78 -2.16
C PHE A 142 6.58 17.55 -3.06
N GLU A 143 7.31 17.57 -4.17
CA GLU A 143 7.31 16.46 -5.13
C GLU A 143 7.73 15.15 -4.49
N ARG A 144 8.86 15.14 -3.76
CA ARG A 144 9.34 13.95 -3.07
C ARG A 144 8.32 13.44 -2.06
N GLY A 145 7.77 14.33 -1.22
CA GLY A 145 6.80 13.95 -0.19
C GLY A 145 5.50 13.36 -0.76
N VAL A 146 5.02 13.88 -1.88
CA VAL A 146 3.84 13.32 -2.58
C VAL A 146 4.18 11.94 -3.16
N LYS A 147 5.32 11.78 -3.84
CA LYS A 147 5.75 10.49 -4.39
C LYS A 147 5.95 9.43 -3.31
N ASP A 148 6.63 9.78 -2.22
CA ASP A 148 6.84 8.88 -1.08
C ASP A 148 5.51 8.47 -0.45
N PHE A 149 4.57 9.40 -0.32
CA PHE A 149 3.24 9.09 0.20
C PHE A 149 2.46 8.13 -0.70
N LEU A 150 2.51 8.32 -2.02
CA LEU A 150 1.88 7.39 -2.98
C LEU A 150 2.48 5.99 -2.89
N ALA A 151 3.81 5.90 -2.70
CA ALA A 151 4.46 4.62 -2.45
C ALA A 151 3.96 3.96 -1.15
N VAL A 152 3.81 4.74 -0.07
CA VAL A 152 3.22 4.26 1.19
C VAL A 152 1.79 3.76 0.99
N CYS A 153 0.94 4.49 0.24
CA CYS A 153 -0.42 4.05 -0.06
C CYS A 153 -0.44 2.70 -0.78
N ASN A 154 0.44 2.53 -1.77
CA ASN A 154 0.56 1.28 -2.51
C ASN A 154 1.02 0.12 -1.60
N VAL A 155 2.04 0.34 -0.77
CA VAL A 155 2.52 -0.66 0.19
C VAL A 155 1.41 -1.07 1.17
N VAL A 156 0.68 -0.11 1.74
CA VAL A 156 -0.42 -0.39 2.69
C VAL A 156 -1.54 -1.17 2.01
N LYS A 157 -1.90 -0.82 0.76
CA LYS A 157 -2.91 -1.53 -0.03
C LYS A 157 -2.52 -2.99 -0.26
N VAL A 158 -1.30 -3.23 -0.75
CA VAL A 158 -0.79 -4.59 -1.01
C VAL A 158 -0.68 -5.37 0.30
N PHE A 159 -0.13 -4.77 1.35
CA PHE A 159 0.03 -5.41 2.65
C PHE A 159 -1.31 -5.87 3.24
N ARG A 160 -2.35 -5.03 3.19
CA ARG A 160 -3.70 -5.36 3.69
C ARG A 160 -4.45 -6.38 2.83
N SER A 161 -4.02 -6.63 1.61
CA SER A 161 -4.59 -7.64 0.72
C SER A 161 -3.74 -8.91 0.63
N THR A 162 -2.72 -9.04 1.50
CA THR A 162 -1.81 -10.18 1.49
C THR A 162 -2.54 -11.46 1.89
N ARG A 163 -2.39 -12.49 1.05
CA ARG A 163 -2.82 -13.85 1.29
C ARG A 163 -1.61 -14.76 1.14
N ILE A 164 -1.26 -15.46 2.19
CA ILE A 164 -0.06 -16.29 2.25
C ILE A 164 -0.45 -17.75 2.12
N LEU A 165 0.03 -18.43 1.08
CA LEU A 165 -0.02 -19.87 0.98
C LEU A 165 1.02 -20.45 1.95
N GLN A 166 0.56 -21.08 3.02
CA GLN A 166 1.43 -21.74 3.99
C GLN A 166 1.53 -23.22 3.67
N ILE A 167 2.65 -23.67 3.12
CA ILE A 167 2.89 -25.06 2.74
C ILE A 167 3.63 -25.79 3.86
N GLY A 168 2.94 -26.67 4.54
CA GLY A 168 3.42 -27.38 5.71
C GLY A 168 3.55 -26.50 6.96
N PRO A 169 3.80 -27.10 8.14
CA PRO A 169 4.06 -26.38 9.37
C PRO A 169 5.50 -25.84 9.38
N ARG A 170 5.80 -24.90 10.27
CA ARG A 170 7.20 -24.54 10.54
C ARG A 170 7.98 -25.76 11.07
N PRO A 171 9.31 -25.86 10.84
CA PRO A 171 10.13 -26.81 11.57
C PRO A 171 10.01 -26.60 13.09
N PHE A 172 10.04 -27.70 13.89
CA PHE A 172 9.68 -27.60 15.30
C PHE A 172 10.60 -26.67 16.12
N ASP A 173 11.87 -26.60 15.74
CA ASP A 173 12.91 -25.80 16.36
C ASP A 173 13.01 -24.36 15.84
N PHE A 174 12.25 -23.97 14.82
CA PHE A 174 12.21 -22.62 14.25
C PHE A 174 11.21 -21.71 14.99
N TRP A 175 11.57 -21.32 16.20
CA TRP A 175 10.74 -20.43 17.01
C TRP A 175 10.70 -19.00 16.49
N SER A 176 11.72 -18.56 15.76
CA SER A 176 11.76 -17.24 15.13
C SER A 176 10.68 -17.02 14.05
N THR A 177 10.11 -18.11 13.53
CA THR A 177 9.04 -18.05 12.52
C THR A 177 7.64 -18.23 13.10
N MET A 178 7.49 -18.25 14.41
CA MET A 178 6.18 -18.27 15.04
C MET A 178 5.42 -16.99 14.74
N CYS A 179 4.17 -17.11 14.36
CA CYS A 179 3.25 -15.99 14.19
C CYS A 179 1.90 -16.31 14.84
N ASN A 180 1.16 -15.26 15.18
CA ASN A 180 -0.21 -15.38 15.63
C ASN A 180 -1.13 -15.10 14.43
N GLU A 181 -1.70 -16.13 13.86
CA GLU A 181 -2.58 -16.04 12.67
C GLU A 181 -3.82 -15.16 12.95
N GLY A 182 -4.40 -15.24 14.14
CA GLY A 182 -5.52 -14.39 14.54
C GLY A 182 -5.13 -12.91 14.56
N GLU A 183 -3.95 -12.59 15.08
CA GLU A 183 -3.44 -11.21 15.09
C GLU A 183 -3.12 -10.69 13.68
N LEU A 184 -2.58 -11.54 12.80
CA LEU A 184 -2.36 -11.19 11.39
C LEU A 184 -3.68 -10.84 10.69
N LEU A 185 -4.71 -11.64 10.91
CA LEU A 185 -6.03 -11.40 10.33
C LEU A 185 -6.71 -10.16 10.92
N GLU A 186 -6.76 -10.05 12.25
CA GLU A 186 -7.50 -8.99 12.94
C GLU A 186 -6.87 -7.61 12.77
N LYS A 187 -5.53 -7.51 12.87
CA LYS A 187 -4.83 -6.22 12.82
C LYS A 187 -4.42 -5.79 11.42
N PHE A 188 -4.08 -6.76 10.56
CA PHE A 188 -3.46 -6.47 9.27
C PHE A 188 -4.27 -6.97 8.09
N HIS A 189 -5.37 -7.72 8.32
CA HIS A 189 -6.18 -8.36 7.29
C HIS A 189 -5.42 -9.39 6.43
N ILE A 190 -4.28 -9.88 6.92
CA ILE A 190 -3.47 -10.89 6.27
C ILE A 190 -4.09 -12.26 6.55
N GLN A 191 -4.36 -13.02 5.49
CA GLN A 191 -4.89 -14.37 5.57
C GLN A 191 -3.79 -15.41 5.32
N LEU A 192 -3.75 -16.45 6.15
CA LEU A 192 -2.98 -17.65 5.87
C LEU A 192 -3.90 -18.73 5.30
N SER A 193 -3.43 -19.38 4.23
CA SER A 193 -4.09 -20.53 3.60
C SER A 193 -3.19 -21.76 3.78
N PRO A 194 -3.40 -22.58 4.81
CA PRO A 194 -2.55 -23.74 5.08
C PRO A 194 -2.80 -24.86 4.09
N VAL A 195 -1.71 -25.39 3.54
CA VAL A 195 -1.71 -26.53 2.61
C VAL A 195 -0.76 -27.61 3.15
N PRO A 196 -1.19 -28.86 3.27
CA PRO A 196 -0.34 -29.95 3.73
C PRO A 196 0.69 -30.36 2.66
N LEU A 197 1.87 -30.85 3.09
CA LEU A 197 2.93 -31.29 2.17
C LEU A 197 2.48 -32.36 1.15
N PRO A 198 1.61 -33.33 1.48
CA PRO A 198 1.11 -34.26 0.49
C PRO A 198 0.38 -33.63 -0.70
N GLU A 199 -0.28 -32.51 -0.51
CA GLU A 199 -0.92 -31.77 -1.61
C GLU A 199 0.13 -31.12 -2.53
N LEU A 200 1.19 -30.54 -1.95
CA LEU A 200 2.32 -30.04 -2.73
C LEU A 200 2.99 -31.14 -3.54
N THR A 201 3.31 -32.29 -2.92
CA THR A 201 4.00 -33.37 -3.61
C THR A 201 3.14 -33.98 -4.71
N ALA A 202 1.81 -34.04 -4.52
CA ALA A 202 0.88 -34.45 -5.58
C ALA A 202 0.89 -33.45 -6.76
N GLN A 203 0.95 -32.16 -6.50
CA GLN A 203 1.05 -31.13 -7.54
C GLN A 203 2.41 -31.18 -8.26
N VAL A 204 3.51 -31.40 -7.54
CA VAL A 204 4.84 -31.60 -8.14
C VAL A 204 4.83 -32.79 -9.10
N LYS A 205 4.25 -33.93 -8.69
CA LYS A 205 4.12 -35.09 -9.54
C LYS A 205 3.32 -34.79 -10.80
N ARG A 206 2.16 -34.14 -10.65
CA ARG A 206 1.31 -33.74 -11.80
C ARG A 206 2.06 -32.80 -12.75
N ALA A 207 2.77 -31.82 -12.23
CA ALA A 207 3.54 -30.89 -13.05
C ALA A 207 4.60 -31.61 -13.89
N LYS A 208 5.29 -32.61 -13.31
CA LYS A 208 6.26 -33.44 -14.04
C LYS A 208 5.58 -34.30 -15.11
N GLU A 209 4.45 -34.92 -14.82
CA GLU A 209 3.68 -35.74 -15.78
C GLU A 209 3.19 -34.93 -16.99
N GLU A 210 2.74 -33.67 -16.75
CA GLU A 210 2.33 -32.75 -17.82
C GLU A 210 3.52 -32.17 -18.60
N GLY A 211 4.63 -31.91 -17.95
CA GLY A 211 5.95 -31.59 -18.48
C GLY A 211 6.15 -30.26 -19.14
N VAL A 212 5.14 -29.61 -19.70
CA VAL A 212 5.28 -28.39 -20.53
C VAL A 212 5.85 -27.19 -19.75
N GLU A 213 5.22 -26.85 -18.63
CA GLU A 213 5.67 -25.73 -17.78
C GLU A 213 7.01 -26.03 -17.09
N VAL A 214 7.20 -27.28 -16.66
CA VAL A 214 8.47 -27.74 -16.05
C VAL A 214 9.61 -27.58 -17.04
N LYS A 215 9.43 -28.03 -18.30
CA LYS A 215 10.42 -27.84 -19.35
C LYS A 215 10.74 -26.37 -19.60
N ALA A 216 9.75 -25.50 -19.67
CA ALA A 216 9.94 -24.08 -19.88
C ALA A 216 10.80 -23.45 -18.75
N VAL A 217 10.56 -23.82 -17.48
CA VAL A 217 11.37 -23.38 -16.35
C VAL A 217 12.80 -23.93 -16.42
N MET A 218 12.98 -25.20 -16.79
CA MET A 218 14.31 -25.79 -16.97
C MET A 218 15.09 -25.09 -18.08
N ASP A 219 14.46 -24.81 -19.22
CA ASP A 219 15.07 -24.12 -20.35
C ASP A 219 15.50 -22.69 -19.94
N TYR A 220 14.63 -21.96 -19.24
CA TYR A 220 14.96 -20.65 -18.66
C TYR A 220 16.18 -20.71 -17.72
N CYS A 221 16.22 -21.68 -16.80
CA CYS A 221 17.35 -21.85 -15.90
C CYS A 221 18.66 -22.13 -16.66
N LYS A 222 18.63 -23.02 -17.68
CA LYS A 222 19.80 -23.33 -18.49
C LYS A 222 20.32 -22.15 -19.31
N GLU A 223 19.42 -21.27 -19.74
CA GLU A 223 19.79 -20.08 -20.51
C GLU A 223 20.38 -18.96 -19.63
N HIS A 224 19.85 -18.78 -18.39
CA HIS A 224 20.18 -17.61 -17.58
C HIS A 224 21.04 -17.89 -16.35
N MET A 225 21.29 -19.17 -16.02
CA MET A 225 21.98 -19.56 -14.78
C MET A 225 23.11 -20.57 -15.05
N HIS A 226 24.12 -20.56 -14.18
CA HIS A 226 25.11 -21.62 -14.15
C HIS A 226 24.56 -22.82 -13.37
N ILE A 227 24.34 -23.95 -14.05
CA ILE A 227 23.71 -25.14 -13.46
C ILE A 227 24.78 -26.03 -12.84
N CYS A 228 24.71 -26.23 -11.51
CA CYS A 228 25.61 -27.08 -10.72
C CYS A 228 24.89 -28.32 -10.12
N VAL A 229 23.67 -28.60 -10.53
CA VAL A 229 22.86 -29.72 -10.06
C VAL A 229 22.63 -30.74 -11.19
N THR A 230 22.20 -31.95 -10.85
CA THR A 230 21.84 -32.96 -11.86
C THR A 230 20.59 -32.56 -12.62
N GLU A 231 20.37 -33.15 -13.80
CA GLU A 231 19.16 -32.88 -14.60
C GLU A 231 17.88 -33.25 -13.82
N GLU A 232 17.90 -34.36 -13.06
CA GLU A 232 16.78 -34.77 -12.21
C GLU A 232 16.51 -33.75 -11.10
N GLN A 233 17.54 -33.21 -10.45
CA GLN A 233 17.40 -32.17 -9.44
C GLN A 233 16.87 -30.88 -10.04
N LEU A 234 17.32 -30.49 -11.25
CA LEU A 234 16.81 -29.33 -11.96
C LEU A 234 15.31 -29.48 -12.30
N GLU A 235 14.91 -30.68 -12.76
CA GLU A 235 13.52 -31.01 -13.01
C GLU A 235 12.68 -30.90 -11.72
N ASN A 236 13.18 -31.43 -10.60
CA ASN A 236 12.49 -31.33 -9.31
C ASN A 236 12.34 -29.87 -8.84
N ILE A 237 13.36 -29.04 -9.04
CA ILE A 237 13.30 -27.58 -8.73
C ILE A 237 12.23 -26.90 -9.60
N ALA A 238 12.25 -27.18 -10.91
CA ALA A 238 11.29 -26.59 -11.85
C ALA A 238 9.86 -27.05 -11.53
N ALA A 239 9.66 -28.32 -11.26
CA ALA A 239 8.35 -28.88 -10.90
C ALA A 239 7.84 -28.33 -9.56
N LEU A 240 8.72 -28.13 -8.58
CA LEU A 240 8.38 -27.48 -7.31
C LEU A 240 7.92 -26.02 -7.53
N LYS A 241 8.64 -25.25 -8.35
CA LYS A 241 8.27 -23.87 -8.71
C LYS A 241 6.88 -23.82 -9.35
N VAL A 242 6.61 -24.69 -10.34
CA VAL A 242 5.31 -24.78 -11.02
C VAL A 242 4.21 -25.16 -10.05
N ALA A 243 4.44 -26.18 -9.20
CA ALA A 243 3.46 -26.62 -8.21
C ALA A 243 3.09 -25.53 -7.20
N MET A 244 4.08 -24.79 -6.68
CA MET A 244 3.82 -23.67 -5.76
C MET A 244 3.03 -22.55 -6.42
N ARG A 245 3.35 -22.16 -7.68
CA ARG A 245 2.59 -21.17 -8.45
C ARG A 245 1.13 -21.62 -8.62
N ARG A 246 0.90 -22.83 -9.06
CA ARG A 246 -0.45 -23.37 -9.27
C ARG A 246 -1.27 -23.42 -7.98
N LEU A 247 -0.65 -23.80 -6.86
CA LEU A 247 -1.32 -23.78 -5.56
C LEU A 247 -1.62 -22.34 -5.11
N ALA A 248 -0.70 -21.39 -5.29
CA ALA A 248 -0.94 -19.99 -4.98
C ALA A 248 -2.12 -19.44 -5.79
N ASP A 249 -2.18 -19.72 -7.08
CA ASP A 249 -3.27 -19.30 -7.95
C ASP A 249 -4.60 -19.97 -7.56
N GLN A 250 -4.59 -21.27 -7.26
CA GLN A 250 -5.76 -22.05 -6.82
C GLN A 250 -6.37 -21.47 -5.53
N TYR A 251 -5.55 -21.08 -4.57
CA TYR A 251 -5.99 -20.52 -3.28
C TYR A 251 -6.09 -18.98 -3.29
N GLY A 252 -5.79 -18.33 -4.42
CA GLY A 252 -5.81 -16.87 -4.55
C GLY A 252 -4.80 -16.17 -3.63
N CYS A 253 -3.62 -16.79 -3.45
CA CYS A 253 -2.53 -16.27 -2.61
C CYS A 253 -1.53 -15.47 -3.45
N ASN A 254 -0.97 -14.40 -2.85
CA ASN A 254 0.04 -13.54 -3.45
C ASN A 254 1.37 -13.55 -2.70
N ALA A 255 1.55 -14.51 -1.80
CA ALA A 255 2.79 -14.80 -1.12
C ALA A 255 2.83 -16.28 -0.73
N VAL A 256 4.02 -16.86 -0.57
CA VAL A 256 4.22 -18.25 -0.18
C VAL A 256 5.16 -18.35 1.01
N ALA A 257 4.80 -19.19 1.97
CA ALA A 257 5.66 -19.64 3.06
C ALA A 257 5.74 -21.17 3.02
N ILE A 258 6.94 -21.73 2.95
CA ILE A 258 7.13 -23.17 2.75
C ILE A 258 8.02 -23.78 3.84
N GLN A 259 7.59 -24.92 4.39
CA GLN A 259 8.44 -25.78 5.21
C GLN A 259 9.47 -26.47 4.31
N CYS A 260 10.76 -26.18 4.53
CA CYS A 260 11.82 -26.79 3.72
C CYS A 260 12.63 -27.85 4.50
N TRP A 261 13.12 -27.52 5.69
CA TRP A 261 14.05 -28.36 6.43
C TRP A 261 13.45 -29.69 6.86
N ASN A 262 14.25 -30.74 6.56
CA ASN A 262 14.01 -32.14 6.84
C ASN A 262 12.79 -32.78 6.14
N ALA A 263 11.92 -31.99 5.52
CA ALA A 263 10.76 -32.51 4.80
C ALA A 263 11.00 -32.60 3.29
N LEU A 264 11.27 -31.48 2.62
CA LEU A 264 11.43 -31.49 1.16
C LEU A 264 12.68 -32.23 0.68
N GLN A 265 13.76 -32.23 1.47
CA GLN A 265 14.96 -33.01 1.15
C GLN A 265 14.66 -34.51 1.07
N GLY A 266 13.84 -35.01 2.00
CA GLY A 266 13.42 -36.41 2.00
C GLY A 266 12.45 -36.77 0.87
N GLU A 267 11.50 -35.85 0.59
CA GLU A 267 10.41 -36.09 -0.37
C GLU A 267 10.83 -35.83 -1.84
N LEU A 268 11.62 -34.79 -2.07
CA LEU A 268 11.95 -34.30 -3.42
C LEU A 268 13.46 -34.33 -3.73
N GLY A 269 14.32 -34.66 -2.77
CA GLY A 269 15.78 -34.68 -2.94
C GLY A 269 16.40 -33.29 -3.20
N ILE A 270 15.69 -32.20 -2.92
CA ILE A 270 16.12 -30.82 -3.21
C ILE A 270 15.79 -29.86 -2.07
N MET A 271 16.39 -28.66 -2.10
CA MET A 271 16.00 -27.50 -1.30
C MET A 271 15.13 -26.56 -2.16
N PRO A 272 14.17 -25.83 -1.56
CA PRO A 272 13.27 -24.94 -2.31
C PRO A 272 13.90 -23.60 -2.72
N CYS A 273 15.14 -23.32 -2.32
CA CYS A 273 15.73 -21.98 -2.44
C CYS A 273 15.71 -21.42 -3.87
N ALA A 274 16.07 -22.22 -4.87
CA ALA A 274 16.04 -21.81 -6.27
C ALA A 274 14.61 -21.62 -6.78
N ALA A 275 13.68 -22.50 -6.41
CA ALA A 275 12.26 -22.37 -6.76
C ALA A 275 11.65 -21.11 -6.12
N ASN A 276 11.99 -20.80 -4.86
CA ASN A 276 11.55 -19.58 -4.19
C ASN A 276 12.10 -18.33 -4.87
N ALA A 277 13.38 -18.33 -5.28
CA ALA A 277 13.98 -17.20 -5.99
C ALA A 277 13.26 -16.92 -7.32
N LEU A 278 12.98 -17.97 -8.11
CA LEU A 278 12.23 -17.86 -9.36
C LEU A 278 10.80 -17.33 -9.17
N LEU A 279 10.11 -17.75 -8.11
CA LEU A 279 8.79 -17.22 -7.77
C LEU A 279 8.84 -15.77 -7.34
N ASN A 280 9.85 -15.38 -6.57
CA ASN A 280 10.03 -14.00 -6.13
C ASN A 280 10.30 -13.04 -7.31
N GLU A 281 11.02 -13.48 -8.36
CA GLU A 281 11.18 -12.71 -9.61
C GLU A 281 9.84 -12.48 -10.32
N GLU A 282 8.90 -13.40 -10.19
CA GLU A 282 7.54 -13.30 -10.73
C GLU A 282 6.56 -12.54 -9.81
N GLY A 283 7.04 -12.03 -8.67
CA GLY A 283 6.23 -11.26 -7.73
C GLY A 283 5.33 -12.08 -6.79
N LEU A 284 5.70 -13.34 -6.50
CA LEU A 284 4.99 -14.23 -5.56
C LEU A 284 5.76 -14.43 -4.27
#